data_1c409058fc6488dfd5ba7e5f5caf1b99
#
_entry.id   1c409058fc6488dfd5ba7e5f5caf1b99
#
_cell.length_a   1.000
_cell.length_b   1.000
_cell.length_c   1.000
_cell.angle_alpha   90.00
_cell.angle_beta   90.00
_cell.angle_gamma   90.00
#
_symmetry.space_group_name_H-M   'P 1'
#
loop_
_entity.id
_entity.type
_entity.pdbx_description
1 polymer ?
#
loop_
_entity_poly.entity_id
_entity_poly.type
_entity_poly.pdbx_seq_one_letter_code
_entity_poly.pdbx_strand_id
1 'polypeptide(L)'
;GRGVMNEWFTLPEQISLLKVRGSLAQVGNDTDPYKTSPYYGTSDFPGSAIVSSTLYNQDFKPEISTNYETGFDFRMFHNRIGLDFTFYYNRTKNQILDAPMDPTTGYSKATINSGCVRNRGYEIQLDVTPVVSRDFRWNATFTWSKNENRILSLAEGADENQLISSIGSVSIIG
;
A
#
# COMPACT_ATOMS: atom_id res chain seq x y z
N GLY A 1 -3.87 19.35 25.67
CA GLY A 1 -3.94 18.15 26.48
C GLY A 1 -2.56 17.66 26.83
N ARG A 2 -2.21 17.60 28.10
CA ARG A 2 -0.99 16.93 28.56
C ARG A 2 -1.12 15.43 28.27
N GLY A 3 -0.28 14.88 27.40
CA GLY A 3 -0.29 13.45 27.12
C GLY A 3 0.10 12.65 28.36
N VAL A 4 -0.44 11.45 28.48
CA VAL A 4 -0.23 10.51 29.61
C VAL A 4 1.25 10.23 29.89
N MET A 5 2.13 10.41 28.91
CA MET A 5 3.57 10.20 29.03
C MET A 5 4.29 11.27 29.92
N ASN A 6 3.71 12.43 30.12
CA ASN A 6 4.30 13.46 30.99
C ASN A 6 4.24 13.12 32.49
N GLU A 7 3.44 12.14 32.87
CA GLU A 7 3.34 11.69 34.28
C GLU A 7 4.40 10.64 34.64
N TRP A 8 4.95 9.92 33.64
CA TRP A 8 5.88 8.84 33.84
C TRP A 8 7.35 9.21 33.59
N PHE A 9 7.60 10.24 32.75
CA PHE A 9 8.95 10.70 32.41
C PHE A 9 9.01 12.24 32.44
N THR A 10 9.88 12.77 33.27
CA THR A 10 10.23 14.19 33.26
C THR A 10 11.11 14.45 32.04
N LEU A 11 10.54 14.99 30.96
CA LEU A 11 11.31 15.40 29.81
C LEU A 11 12.14 16.63 30.14
N PRO A 12 13.40 16.75 29.63
CA PRO A 12 14.20 17.96 29.71
C PRO A 12 13.43 19.17 29.13
N GLU A 13 13.66 20.37 29.68
CA GLU A 13 12.99 21.60 29.22
C GLU A 13 13.15 21.90 27.74
N GLN A 14 14.22 21.38 27.11
CA GLN A 14 14.49 21.52 25.69
C GLN A 14 13.53 20.71 24.83
N ILE A 15 12.92 19.66 25.36
CA ILE A 15 11.98 18.78 24.63
C ILE A 15 10.57 19.29 24.85
N SER A 16 9.96 19.80 23.76
CA SER A 16 8.61 20.33 23.77
C SER A 16 7.55 19.25 23.60
N LEU A 17 7.88 18.19 22.84
CA LEU A 17 6.96 17.07 22.59
C LEU A 17 7.76 15.82 22.21
N LEU A 18 7.35 14.69 22.76
CA LEU A 18 7.70 13.36 22.28
C LEU A 18 6.41 12.53 22.23
N LYS A 19 6.02 12.14 21.02
CA LYS A 19 4.85 11.30 20.77
C LYS A 19 5.26 10.09 19.96
N VAL A 20 4.95 8.92 20.44
CA VAL A 20 5.12 7.65 19.71
C VAL A 20 3.76 7.17 19.27
N ARG A 21 3.67 6.65 18.04
CA ARG A 21 2.47 6.07 17.46
C ARG A 21 2.76 4.70 16.89
N GLY A 22 1.79 3.82 16.97
CA GLY A 22 1.85 2.50 16.35
C GLY A 22 0.44 2.07 15.99
N SER A 23 0.30 1.43 14.84
CA SER A 23 -0.95 0.86 14.39
C SER A 23 -0.72 -0.52 13.79
N LEU A 24 -1.71 -1.37 13.95
CA LEU A 24 -1.83 -2.67 13.33
C LEU A 24 -3.24 -2.78 12.77
N ALA A 25 -3.35 -3.01 11.48
CA ALA A 25 -4.63 -3.20 10.83
C ALA A 25 -4.58 -4.41 9.90
N GLN A 26 -5.66 -5.17 9.87
CA GLN A 26 -5.87 -6.23 8.89
C GLN A 26 -7.20 -5.95 8.18
N VAL A 27 -7.14 -5.94 6.85
CA VAL A 27 -8.30 -5.67 5.99
C VAL A 27 -8.44 -6.83 5.01
N GLY A 28 -9.64 -7.41 4.95
CA GLY A 28 -10.04 -8.32 3.90
C GLY A 28 -10.73 -7.55 2.77
N ASN A 29 -10.36 -7.83 1.55
CA ASN A 29 -11.04 -7.33 0.35
C ASN A 29 -11.49 -8.54 -0.48
N ASP A 30 -12.76 -8.57 -0.80
CA ASP A 30 -13.33 -9.60 -1.65
C ASP A 30 -13.39 -9.11 -3.10
N THR A 31 -13.62 -10.01 -4.02
CA THR A 31 -13.79 -9.67 -5.42
C THR A 31 -15.14 -8.96 -5.63
N ASP A 32 -15.23 -8.18 -6.71
CA ASP A 32 -16.49 -7.59 -7.11
C ASP A 32 -17.56 -8.67 -7.34
N PRO A 33 -18.84 -8.35 -7.13
CA PRO A 33 -19.95 -9.26 -7.44
C PRO A 33 -19.83 -9.80 -8.87
N TYR A 34 -20.19 -11.05 -9.05
CA TYR A 34 -20.21 -11.75 -10.34
C TYR A 34 -18.87 -12.10 -10.99
N LYS A 35 -17.72 -11.83 -10.32
CA LYS A 35 -16.41 -12.27 -10.85
C LYS A 35 -16.07 -13.73 -10.61
N THR A 36 -16.91 -14.46 -9.87
CA THR A 36 -16.75 -15.89 -9.59
C THR A 36 -17.46 -16.81 -10.59
N SER A 37 -18.34 -16.25 -11.42
CA SER A 37 -19.12 -17.03 -12.38
C SER A 37 -19.14 -16.36 -13.74
N PRO A 38 -18.95 -17.12 -14.82
CA PRO A 38 -19.10 -16.59 -16.16
C PRO A 38 -20.58 -16.19 -16.40
N TYR A 39 -20.80 -15.05 -16.95
CA TYR A 39 -22.11 -14.62 -17.42
C TYR A 39 -22.05 -14.32 -18.92
N TYR A 40 -23.17 -14.54 -19.59
CA TYR A 40 -23.29 -14.26 -21.00
C TYR A 40 -23.80 -12.84 -21.21
N GLY A 41 -23.07 -12.09 -22.04
CA GLY A 41 -23.52 -10.77 -22.49
C GLY A 41 -24.62 -10.89 -23.55
N THR A 42 -25.42 -9.84 -23.71
CA THR A 42 -26.37 -9.72 -24.83
C THR A 42 -25.61 -9.38 -26.11
N SER A 43 -25.94 -10.05 -27.19
CA SER A 43 -25.44 -9.76 -28.55
C SER A 43 -26.44 -8.93 -29.31
N ASP A 44 -25.96 -8.17 -30.32
CA ASP A 44 -26.81 -7.44 -31.25
C ASP A 44 -27.67 -8.36 -32.16
N PHE A 45 -27.34 -9.66 -32.18
CA PHE A 45 -28.14 -10.65 -32.93
C PHE A 45 -29.22 -11.26 -32.02
N PRO A 46 -30.49 -11.23 -32.42
CA PRO A 46 -31.58 -11.85 -31.66
C PRO A 46 -31.34 -13.34 -31.42
N GLY A 47 -31.42 -13.74 -30.14
CA GLY A 47 -31.25 -15.15 -29.72
C GLY A 47 -29.82 -15.62 -29.61
N SER A 48 -28.82 -14.73 -29.74
CA SER A 48 -27.41 -15.04 -29.50
C SER A 48 -26.89 -14.39 -28.22
N ALA A 49 -25.86 -14.99 -27.63
CA ALA A 49 -25.20 -14.52 -26.43
C ALA A 49 -23.69 -14.37 -26.69
N ILE A 50 -23.07 -13.39 -26.05
CA ILE A 50 -21.63 -13.19 -26.09
C ILE A 50 -21.01 -13.93 -24.90
N VAL A 51 -20.05 -14.80 -25.17
CA VAL A 51 -19.24 -15.44 -24.12
C VAL A 51 -18.24 -14.43 -23.58
N SER A 52 -18.09 -14.40 -22.26
CA SER A 52 -17.06 -13.54 -21.63
C SER A 52 -15.67 -13.92 -22.13
N SER A 53 -14.88 -12.93 -22.52
CA SER A 53 -13.46 -13.11 -22.85
C SER A 53 -12.55 -13.28 -21.61
N THR A 54 -13.13 -13.22 -20.41
CA THR A 54 -12.43 -13.39 -19.14
C THR A 54 -12.72 -14.76 -18.58
N LEU A 55 -11.67 -15.52 -18.28
CA LEU A 55 -11.76 -16.75 -17.50
C LEU A 55 -11.84 -16.39 -16.02
N TYR A 56 -12.96 -16.76 -15.40
CA TYR A 56 -13.16 -16.55 -13.96
C TYR A 56 -12.73 -17.78 -13.19
N ASN A 57 -12.12 -17.57 -12.03
CA ASN A 57 -11.80 -18.63 -11.08
C ASN A 57 -12.97 -18.81 -10.10
N GLN A 58 -13.43 -20.02 -9.88
CA GLN A 58 -14.50 -20.30 -8.90
C GLN A 58 -13.98 -20.40 -7.47
N ASP A 59 -12.67 -20.66 -7.29
CA ASP A 59 -12.01 -20.86 -6.00
C ASP A 59 -11.23 -19.60 -5.56
N PHE A 60 -11.83 -18.42 -5.71
CA PHE A 60 -11.21 -17.20 -5.24
C PHE A 60 -11.02 -17.20 -3.73
N LYS A 61 -9.80 -16.85 -3.32
CA LYS A 61 -9.49 -16.54 -1.93
C LYS A 61 -9.58 -15.01 -1.75
N PRO A 62 -10.18 -14.54 -0.66
CA PRO A 62 -10.20 -13.11 -0.38
C PRO A 62 -8.78 -12.58 -0.25
N GLU A 63 -8.58 -11.37 -0.74
CA GLU A 63 -7.35 -10.61 -0.53
C GLU A 63 -7.26 -10.19 0.93
N ILE A 64 -6.14 -10.44 1.57
CA ILE A 64 -5.90 -10.05 2.96
C ILE A 64 -4.67 -9.15 3.00
N SER A 65 -4.90 -7.91 3.37
CA SER A 65 -3.84 -6.91 3.59
C SER A 65 -3.60 -6.71 5.08
N THR A 66 -2.35 -6.88 5.50
CA THR A 66 -1.92 -6.64 6.88
C THR A 66 -0.95 -5.47 6.88
N ASN A 67 -1.28 -4.44 7.65
CA ASN A 67 -0.57 -3.18 7.73
C ASN A 67 0.01 -2.99 9.13
N TYR A 68 1.29 -2.71 9.20
CA TYR A 68 2.00 -2.27 10.40
C TYR A 68 2.53 -0.88 10.15
N GLU A 69 2.27 0.03 11.06
CA GLU A 69 2.80 1.38 11.02
C GLU A 69 3.32 1.76 12.39
N THR A 70 4.51 2.34 12.44
CA THR A 70 5.07 2.91 13.65
C THR A 70 5.76 4.23 13.32
N GLY A 71 5.74 5.13 14.27
CA GLY A 71 6.35 6.43 14.07
C GLY A 71 6.51 7.20 15.37
N PHE A 72 7.22 8.31 15.29
CA PHE A 72 7.34 9.24 16.38
C PHE A 72 7.34 10.68 15.87
N ASP A 73 6.78 11.58 16.67
CA ASP A 73 6.84 13.03 16.52
C ASP A 73 7.66 13.59 17.68
N PHE A 74 8.75 14.25 17.35
CA PHE A 74 9.69 14.81 18.32
C PHE A 74 9.85 16.31 18.07
N ARG A 75 9.66 17.13 19.10
CA ARG A 75 9.78 18.59 19.00
C ARG A 75 10.66 19.14 20.09
N MET A 76 11.57 20.05 19.71
CA MET A 76 12.56 20.66 20.58
C MET A 76 12.54 22.18 20.49
N PHE A 77 13.16 22.81 21.52
CA PHE A 77 13.40 24.26 21.57
C PHE A 77 12.16 25.10 21.30
N HIS A 78 11.09 24.84 22.04
CA HIS A 78 9.81 25.53 21.87
C HIS A 78 9.26 25.40 20.44
N ASN A 79 9.31 24.18 19.89
CA ASN A 79 8.88 23.85 18.52
C ASN A 79 9.71 24.50 17.39
N ARG A 80 10.96 24.90 17.68
CA ARG A 80 11.84 25.39 16.61
C ARG A 80 12.42 24.27 15.74
N ILE A 81 12.50 23.07 16.29
CA ILE A 81 12.90 21.87 15.57
C ILE A 81 11.82 20.83 15.79
N GLY A 82 11.28 20.31 14.71
CA GLY A 82 10.32 19.22 14.68
C GLY A 82 10.83 18.09 13.78
N LEU A 83 10.77 16.86 14.25
CA LEU A 83 11.09 15.66 13.49
C LEU A 83 9.91 14.69 13.57
N ASP A 84 9.30 14.40 12.44
CA ASP A 84 8.32 13.34 12.28
C ASP A 84 8.95 12.19 11.50
N PHE A 85 8.88 11.00 12.06
CA PHE A 85 9.35 9.77 11.43
C PHE A 85 8.22 8.76 11.38
N THR A 86 8.02 8.14 10.22
CA THR A 86 7.08 7.05 10.03
C THR A 86 7.76 5.90 9.29
N PHE A 87 7.56 4.70 9.81
CA PHE A 87 7.87 3.45 9.14
C PHE A 87 6.57 2.70 8.90
N TYR A 88 6.38 2.20 7.68
CA TYR A 88 5.24 1.36 7.34
C TYR A 88 5.68 0.07 6.67
N TYR A 89 4.90 -0.98 6.93
CA TYR A 89 5.05 -2.29 6.33
C TYR A 89 3.66 -2.83 6.03
N ASN A 90 3.39 -3.08 4.75
CA ASN A 90 2.17 -3.66 4.26
C ASN A 90 2.49 -4.99 3.59
N ARG A 91 1.69 -6.01 3.88
CA ARG A 91 1.75 -7.31 3.22
C ARG A 91 0.36 -7.72 2.78
N THR A 92 0.18 -7.86 1.47
CA THR A 92 -1.05 -8.30 0.84
C THR A 92 -0.88 -9.73 0.35
N LYS A 93 -1.76 -10.62 0.79
CA LYS A 93 -1.83 -12.02 0.36
C LYS A 93 -3.03 -12.21 -0.56
N ASN A 94 -2.93 -13.18 -1.47
CA ASN A 94 -4.00 -13.54 -2.43
C ASN A 94 -4.48 -12.34 -3.26
N GLN A 95 -3.58 -11.43 -3.61
CA GLN A 95 -3.94 -10.27 -4.42
C GLN A 95 -4.64 -10.73 -5.70
N ILE A 96 -5.78 -10.12 -6.00
CA ILE A 96 -6.58 -10.46 -7.17
C ILE A 96 -6.14 -9.56 -8.32
N LEU A 97 -5.79 -10.17 -9.45
CA LEU A 97 -5.44 -9.45 -10.67
C LEU A 97 -5.85 -10.22 -11.93
N ASP A 98 -5.99 -9.47 -13.01
CA ASP A 98 -6.25 -10.01 -14.34
C ASP A 98 -4.91 -10.31 -15.03
N ALA A 99 -4.61 -11.58 -15.26
CA ALA A 99 -3.44 -12.02 -16.04
C ALA A 99 -3.83 -12.20 -17.51
N PRO A 100 -3.03 -11.72 -18.49
CA PRO A 100 -3.28 -11.96 -19.89
C PRO A 100 -3.16 -13.46 -20.21
N MET A 101 -4.03 -13.96 -21.08
CA MET A 101 -4.01 -15.32 -21.58
C MET A 101 -3.79 -15.37 -23.06
N ASP A 102 -3.26 -16.50 -23.56
CA ASP A 102 -3.15 -16.76 -24.98
C ASP A 102 -4.57 -16.83 -25.59
N PRO A 103 -4.90 -16.02 -26.61
CA PRO A 103 -6.22 -16.03 -27.24
C PRO A 103 -6.64 -17.35 -27.84
N THR A 104 -5.69 -18.28 -28.08
CA THR A 104 -5.99 -19.64 -28.56
C THR A 104 -6.81 -20.46 -27.57
N THR A 105 -6.81 -20.08 -26.29
CA THR A 105 -7.66 -20.67 -25.23
C THR A 105 -9.12 -20.24 -25.31
N GLY A 106 -9.44 -19.26 -26.16
CA GLY A 106 -10.76 -18.63 -26.22
C GLY A 106 -10.99 -17.51 -25.22
N TYR A 107 -9.99 -17.22 -24.35
CA TYR A 107 -10.04 -16.12 -23.38
C TYR A 107 -8.88 -15.16 -23.61
N SER A 108 -9.10 -13.88 -23.36
CA SER A 108 -8.04 -12.85 -23.45
C SER A 108 -7.34 -12.62 -22.10
N LYS A 109 -8.00 -12.94 -21.00
CA LYS A 109 -7.46 -12.79 -19.64
C LYS A 109 -8.09 -13.79 -18.68
N ALA A 110 -7.34 -14.12 -17.62
CA ALA A 110 -7.85 -14.85 -16.46
C ALA A 110 -7.74 -13.99 -15.21
N THR A 111 -8.76 -13.98 -14.40
CA THR A 111 -8.70 -13.38 -13.06
C THR A 111 -8.15 -14.42 -12.08
N ILE A 112 -7.04 -14.12 -11.44
CA ILE A 112 -6.32 -15.07 -10.56
C ILE A 112 -5.94 -14.39 -9.24
N ASN A 113 -5.67 -15.23 -8.21
CA ASN A 113 -4.98 -14.76 -7.02
C ASN A 113 -3.48 -14.74 -7.28
N SER A 114 -2.86 -13.57 -7.34
CA SER A 114 -1.49 -13.38 -7.83
C SER A 114 -0.38 -13.74 -6.85
N GLY A 115 -0.74 -14.16 -5.64
CA GLY A 115 0.26 -14.50 -4.61
C GLY A 115 0.40 -13.45 -3.52
N CYS A 116 1.64 -13.08 -3.16
CA CYS A 116 1.91 -12.21 -2.02
C CYS A 116 2.79 -11.03 -2.44
N VAL A 117 2.34 -9.83 -2.09
CA VAL A 117 3.07 -8.58 -2.32
C VAL A 117 3.39 -7.92 -0.99
N ARG A 118 4.59 -7.36 -0.87
CA ARG A 118 5.03 -6.58 0.27
C ARG A 118 5.36 -5.17 -0.19
N ASN A 119 4.85 -4.19 0.55
CA ASN A 119 5.22 -2.80 0.43
C ASN A 119 5.75 -2.30 1.78
N ARG A 120 6.92 -1.67 1.82
CA ARG A 120 7.50 -1.08 3.03
C ARG A 120 8.21 0.21 2.70
N GLY A 121 8.26 1.11 3.68
CA GLY A 121 8.96 2.36 3.47
C GLY A 121 9.13 3.16 4.74
N TYR A 122 9.85 4.26 4.60
CA TYR A 122 10.04 5.25 5.65
C TYR A 122 9.71 6.63 5.09
N GLU A 123 9.18 7.47 5.98
CA GLU A 123 8.93 8.88 5.72
C GLU A 123 9.55 9.68 6.86
N ILE A 124 10.29 10.72 6.49
CA ILE A 124 10.94 11.63 7.43
C ILE A 124 10.54 13.05 7.05
N GLN A 125 10.04 13.79 8.01
CA GLN A 125 9.83 15.24 7.88
C GLN A 125 10.60 15.96 8.99
N LEU A 126 11.44 16.90 8.57
CA LEU A 126 12.19 17.77 9.47
C LEU A 126 11.71 19.21 9.26
N ASP A 127 11.13 19.79 10.30
CA ASP A 127 10.71 21.17 10.35
C ASP A 127 11.70 21.96 11.20
N VAL A 128 12.24 23.06 10.66
CA VAL A 128 13.15 23.92 11.39
C VAL A 128 12.76 25.38 11.27
N THR A 129 12.88 26.12 12.37
CA THR A 129 12.68 27.56 12.43
C THR A 129 13.99 28.21 12.91
N PRO A 130 15.02 28.35 12.04
CA PRO A 130 16.34 28.79 12.46
C PRO A 130 16.35 30.22 12.94
N VAL A 131 15.53 31.06 12.33
CA VAL A 131 15.52 32.50 12.65
C VAL A 131 14.13 32.93 13.06
N VAL A 132 14.06 33.54 14.25
CA VAL A 132 12.87 34.23 14.75
C VAL A 132 13.31 35.55 15.29
N SER A 133 12.90 36.61 14.63
CA SER A 133 13.12 38.01 15.04
C SER A 133 11.77 38.72 15.16
N ARG A 134 11.78 39.97 15.59
CA ARG A 134 10.57 40.78 15.75
C ARG A 134 9.79 40.93 14.44
N ASP A 135 10.54 41.15 13.34
CA ASP A 135 9.97 41.48 12.02
C ASP A 135 10.24 40.39 10.97
N PHE A 136 10.95 39.31 11.35
CA PHE A 136 11.33 38.27 10.40
C PHE A 136 11.29 36.87 11.05
N ARG A 137 10.64 35.92 10.37
CA ARG A 137 10.62 34.51 10.74
C ARG A 137 10.91 33.66 9.52
N TRP A 138 11.89 32.75 9.65
CA TRP A 138 12.22 31.80 8.61
C TRP A 138 11.90 30.39 9.06
N ASN A 139 11.03 29.71 8.28
CA ASN A 139 10.70 28.30 8.48
C ASN A 139 11.18 27.53 7.25
N ALA A 140 11.76 26.36 7.47
CA ALA A 140 12.14 25.42 6.43
C ALA A 140 11.64 24.02 6.79
N THR A 141 11.09 23.32 5.81
CA THR A 141 10.62 21.95 5.95
C THR A 141 11.33 21.07 4.93
N PHE A 142 11.92 19.99 5.39
CA PHE A 142 12.58 18.98 4.56
C PHE A 142 11.80 17.69 4.70
N THR A 143 11.40 17.10 3.57
CA THR A 143 10.73 15.81 3.51
C THR A 143 11.56 14.83 2.71
N TRP A 144 11.68 13.62 3.24
CA TRP A 144 12.32 12.52 2.55
C TRP A 144 11.51 11.25 2.73
N SER A 145 11.34 10.51 1.64
CA SER A 145 10.62 9.23 1.66
C SER A 145 11.33 8.18 0.82
N LYS A 146 11.25 6.94 1.28
CA LYS A 146 11.70 5.78 0.52
C LYS A 146 10.63 4.70 0.59
N ASN A 147 10.19 4.23 -0.57
CA ASN A 147 9.27 3.12 -0.71
C ASN A 147 9.93 1.96 -1.45
N GLU A 148 9.69 0.74 -0.98
CA GLU A 148 10.12 -0.51 -1.61
C GLU A 148 8.91 -1.42 -1.73
N ASN A 149 8.56 -1.73 -2.98
CA ASN A 149 7.51 -2.69 -3.30
C ASN A 149 8.17 -3.96 -3.84
N ARG A 150 7.76 -5.12 -3.33
CA ARG A 150 8.32 -6.42 -3.71
C ARG A 150 7.25 -7.50 -3.79
N ILE A 151 7.22 -8.21 -4.91
CA ILE A 151 6.43 -9.44 -5.04
C ILE A 151 7.22 -10.55 -4.32
N LEU A 152 6.60 -11.19 -3.34
CA LEU A 152 7.22 -12.25 -2.53
C LEU A 152 6.95 -13.64 -3.10
N SER A 153 5.78 -13.83 -3.69
CA SER A 153 5.40 -15.06 -4.38
C SER A 153 4.38 -14.76 -5.45
N LEU A 154 4.44 -15.51 -6.53
CA LEU A 154 3.44 -15.52 -7.59
C LEU A 154 2.42 -16.63 -7.35
N ALA A 155 1.30 -16.58 -8.05
CA ALA A 155 0.36 -17.68 -8.11
C ALA A 155 1.00 -18.92 -8.73
N GLU A 156 0.59 -20.12 -8.28
CA GLU A 156 1.02 -21.37 -8.90
C GLU A 156 0.67 -21.37 -10.40
N GLY A 157 1.66 -21.60 -11.26
CA GLY A 157 1.49 -21.63 -12.71
C GLY A 157 1.51 -20.28 -13.42
N ALA A 158 1.73 -19.15 -12.71
CA ALA A 158 1.96 -17.87 -13.34
C ALA A 158 3.42 -17.75 -13.80
N ASP A 159 3.63 -17.49 -15.10
CA ASP A 159 4.95 -17.21 -15.65
C ASP A 159 5.34 -15.76 -15.29
N GLU A 160 6.60 -15.58 -14.81
CA GLU A 160 7.12 -14.26 -14.46
C GLU A 160 7.01 -13.25 -15.61
N ASN A 161 7.15 -13.71 -16.84
CA ASN A 161 7.07 -12.88 -18.03
C ASN A 161 5.64 -12.39 -18.35
N GLN A 162 4.60 -13.10 -17.95
CA GLN A 162 3.20 -12.71 -18.20
C GLN A 162 2.74 -11.54 -17.31
N LEU A 163 3.29 -11.45 -16.10
CA LEU A 163 2.94 -10.38 -15.16
C LEU A 163 3.55 -9.02 -15.53
N ILE A 164 4.69 -9.01 -16.19
CA ILE A 164 5.39 -7.77 -16.63
C ILE A 164 4.54 -6.98 -17.60
N SER A 165 3.78 -7.65 -18.45
CA SER A 165 2.96 -7.03 -19.49
C SER A 165 1.70 -6.32 -18.93
N SER A 166 1.19 -6.73 -17.77
CA SER A 166 -0.07 -6.21 -17.22
C SER A 166 0.08 -5.10 -16.18
N ILE A 167 1.25 -4.94 -15.58
CA ILE A 167 1.47 -4.05 -14.41
C ILE A 167 2.37 -2.83 -14.73
N GLY A 168 2.76 -2.62 -15.97
CA GLY A 168 3.41 -1.37 -16.43
C GLY A 168 4.66 -0.90 -15.67
N SER A 169 5.54 -1.72 -15.25
CA SER A 169 6.84 -1.61 -14.60
C SER A 169 6.91 -2.37 -13.27
N VAL A 170 7.36 -3.59 -13.34
CA VAL A 170 7.68 -4.40 -12.15
C VAL A 170 9.21 -4.44 -12.02
N SER A 171 9.74 -4.04 -10.85
CA SER A 171 11.10 -4.38 -10.48
C SER A 171 11.15 -5.88 -10.21
N ILE A 172 11.75 -6.61 -11.12
CA ILE A 172 12.01 -8.05 -10.95
C ILE A 172 13.11 -8.22 -9.92
N ILE A 173 12.92 -9.18 -9.06
CA ILE A 173 13.84 -9.54 -8.00
C ILE A 173 14.92 -10.46 -8.59
N GLY A 174 16.15 -10.04 -8.46
CA GLY A 174 17.28 -10.95 -8.45
C GLY A 174 17.54 -11.49 -7.04
#